data_1e2870e42a5d19d48e9cf1667c462467
#
_entry.id   1e2870e42a5d19d48e9cf1667c462467
#
_cell.length_a   1.000
_cell.length_b   1.000
_cell.length_c   1.000
_cell.angle_alpha   90.00
_cell.angle_beta   90.00
_cell.angle_gamma   90.00
#
_symmetry.space_group_name_H-M   'P 1'
#
loop_
_entity.id
_entity.type
_entity.pdbx_description
1 polymer ?
#
loop_
_entity_poly.entity_id
_entity_poly.type
_entity_poly.pdbx_seq_one_letter_code
_entity_poly.pdbx_strand_id
1 'polypeptide(L)'
;MFTIIDYLKFYKDTSFNDVRWNDLDNLLGAILVYLPVPSFKEGKNLKSLYDYALSKTLATSSFMAPKAMEILNMVKDSKRYAEITISDFTNIKNEEVQFGACIIKTETEKIISFKGTDGSLIGWLENFRLAYEYPTYTQKLAI
;
A
#
# COMPACT_ATOMS: atom_id res chain seq x y z
N MET A 1 24.65 0.89 2.71
CA MET A 1 23.59 -0.13 2.62
C MET A 1 22.61 0.30 1.53
N PHE A 2 22.32 -0.55 0.56
CA PHE A 2 21.33 -0.28 -0.50
C PHE A 2 19.92 -0.41 0.07
N THR A 3 19.07 0.59 -0.14
CA THR A 3 17.73 0.70 0.41
C THR A 3 16.68 0.70 -0.70
N ILE A 4 15.39 0.57 -0.34
CA ILE A 4 14.28 0.73 -1.29
C ILE A 4 14.31 2.13 -1.95
N ILE A 5 14.71 3.16 -1.23
CA ILE A 5 14.83 4.52 -1.77
C ILE A 5 15.89 4.59 -2.87
N ASP A 6 17.03 3.92 -2.69
CA ASP A 6 18.08 3.86 -3.69
C ASP A 6 17.61 3.11 -4.94
N TYR A 7 16.88 2.02 -4.77
CA TYR A 7 16.24 1.28 -5.86
C TYR A 7 15.28 2.17 -6.66
N LEU A 8 14.35 2.82 -5.98
CA LEU A 8 13.34 3.68 -6.61
C LEU A 8 13.97 4.85 -7.37
N LYS A 9 15.04 5.45 -6.84
CA LYS A 9 15.79 6.51 -7.52
C LYS A 9 16.55 5.99 -8.73
N PHE A 10 17.16 4.82 -8.61
CA PHE A 10 17.98 4.23 -9.69
C PHE A 10 17.11 3.82 -10.88
N TYR A 11 15.97 3.18 -10.63
CA TYR A 11 15.10 2.63 -11.67
C TYR A 11 13.96 3.56 -12.11
N LYS A 12 13.87 4.79 -11.61
CA LYS A 12 12.75 5.72 -11.88
C LYS A 12 12.46 5.92 -13.38
N ASP A 13 13.47 5.87 -14.23
CA ASP A 13 13.38 6.09 -15.67
C ASP A 13 13.39 4.80 -16.51
N THR A 14 13.45 3.64 -15.85
CA THR A 14 13.50 2.31 -16.49
C THR A 14 12.10 1.72 -16.59
N SER A 15 11.67 1.38 -17.81
CA SER A 15 10.34 0.78 -18.05
C SER A 15 10.27 -0.67 -17.58
N PHE A 16 9.05 -1.22 -17.42
CA PHE A 16 8.84 -2.65 -17.14
C PHE A 16 9.18 -3.55 -18.33
N ASN A 17 9.30 -3.01 -19.53
CA ASN A 17 9.81 -3.72 -20.70
C ASN A 17 11.32 -3.98 -20.61
N ASP A 18 12.06 -3.05 -19.98
CA ASP A 18 13.51 -3.16 -19.80
C ASP A 18 13.87 -4.00 -18.56
N VAL A 19 13.19 -3.74 -17.45
CA VAL A 19 13.34 -4.49 -16.19
C VAL A 19 11.97 -4.82 -15.66
N ARG A 20 11.58 -6.10 -15.70
CA ARG A 20 10.27 -6.57 -15.26
C ARG A 20 9.98 -6.20 -13.82
N TRP A 21 8.70 -6.22 -13.46
CA TRP A 21 8.23 -6.14 -12.07
C TRP A 21 8.95 -7.20 -11.22
N ASN A 22 9.41 -6.83 -10.04
CA ASN A 22 10.18 -7.70 -9.16
C ASN A 22 9.85 -7.47 -7.68
N ASP A 23 10.53 -8.18 -6.77
CA ASP A 23 10.26 -8.15 -5.34
C ASP A 23 10.44 -6.75 -4.70
N LEU A 24 11.32 -5.91 -5.25
CA LEU A 24 11.47 -4.54 -4.75
C LEU A 24 10.30 -3.64 -5.19
N ASP A 25 9.68 -3.92 -6.34
CA ASP A 25 8.44 -3.28 -6.75
C ASP A 25 7.26 -3.77 -5.87
N ASN A 26 7.26 -5.05 -5.45
CA ASN A 26 6.30 -5.57 -4.47
C ASN A 26 6.42 -4.83 -3.12
N LEU A 27 7.64 -4.50 -2.71
CA LEU A 27 7.87 -3.71 -1.49
C LEU A 27 7.29 -2.30 -1.59
N LEU A 28 7.33 -1.66 -2.78
CA LEU A 28 6.62 -0.41 -3.00
C LEU A 28 5.11 -0.57 -2.71
N GLY A 29 4.49 -1.62 -3.24
CA GLY A 29 3.08 -1.92 -2.97
C GLY A 29 2.79 -2.12 -1.49
N ALA A 30 3.65 -2.88 -0.80
CA ALA A 30 3.54 -3.12 0.64
C ALA A 30 3.67 -1.82 1.48
N ILE A 31 4.32 -0.79 0.97
CA ILE A 31 4.42 0.51 1.62
C ILE A 31 3.20 1.39 1.30
N LEU A 32 2.77 1.43 0.04
CA LEU A 32 1.67 2.28 -0.40
C LEU A 32 0.32 1.94 0.28
N VAL A 33 0.11 0.70 0.71
CA VAL A 33 -1.09 0.32 1.45
C VAL A 33 -1.22 1.01 2.82
N TYR A 34 -0.14 1.63 3.33
CA TYR A 34 -0.15 2.44 4.56
C TYR A 34 -0.54 3.91 4.35
N LEU A 35 -0.88 4.33 3.12
CA LEU A 35 -1.35 5.69 2.88
C LEU A 35 -2.54 6.03 3.78
N PRO A 36 -2.52 7.20 4.43
CA PRO A 36 -3.57 7.61 5.36
C PRO A 36 -4.76 8.22 4.60
N VAL A 37 -5.40 7.41 3.76
CA VAL A 37 -6.53 7.84 2.92
C VAL A 37 -7.77 7.00 3.17
N PRO A 38 -8.98 7.57 2.92
CA PRO A 38 -10.21 6.77 2.94
C PRO A 38 -10.20 5.68 1.88
N SER A 39 -11.02 4.66 2.10
CA SER A 39 -11.25 3.60 1.10
C SER A 39 -11.80 4.18 -0.22
N PHE A 40 -11.37 3.63 -1.34
CA PHE A 40 -11.87 3.98 -2.67
C PHE A 40 -11.81 2.75 -3.60
N LYS A 41 -12.67 2.71 -4.62
CA LYS A 41 -12.72 1.59 -5.57
C LYS A 41 -12.06 1.91 -6.91
N GLU A 42 -12.24 3.13 -7.40
CA GLU A 42 -11.76 3.55 -8.72
C GLU A 42 -10.24 3.51 -8.83
N GLY A 43 -9.73 3.05 -9.96
CA GLY A 43 -8.30 3.04 -10.25
C GLY A 43 -7.71 4.45 -10.31
N LYS A 44 -6.62 4.68 -9.58
CA LYS A 44 -5.86 5.92 -9.58
C LYS A 44 -4.41 5.61 -9.99
N ASN A 45 -3.89 6.36 -10.96
CA ASN A 45 -2.43 6.38 -11.17
C ASN A 45 -1.75 7.06 -9.97
N LEU A 46 -0.45 6.94 -9.86
CA LEU A 46 0.27 7.42 -8.67
C LEU A 46 0.17 8.93 -8.46
N LYS A 47 0.09 9.71 -9.54
CA LYS A 47 -0.08 11.16 -9.46
C LYS A 47 -1.46 11.52 -8.91
N SER A 48 -2.53 10.95 -9.47
CA SER A 48 -3.89 11.14 -8.96
C SER A 48 -4.06 10.63 -7.53
N LEU A 49 -3.37 9.54 -7.17
CA LEU A 49 -3.36 9.02 -5.81
C LEU A 49 -2.67 10.00 -4.84
N TYR A 50 -1.58 10.62 -5.26
CA TYR A 50 -0.90 11.64 -4.44
C TYR A 50 -1.79 12.85 -4.20
N ASP A 51 -2.44 13.39 -5.24
CA ASP A 51 -3.37 14.51 -5.12
C ASP A 51 -4.57 14.14 -4.22
N TYR A 52 -5.10 12.93 -4.37
CA TYR A 52 -6.14 12.39 -3.49
C TYR A 52 -5.66 12.32 -2.04
N ALA A 53 -4.47 11.80 -1.81
CA ALA A 53 -3.89 11.69 -0.47
C ALA A 53 -3.70 13.07 0.20
N LEU A 54 -3.26 14.08 -0.54
CA LEU A 54 -3.15 15.45 -0.02
C LEU A 54 -4.51 16.03 0.36
N SER A 55 -5.57 15.76 -0.41
CA SER A 55 -6.91 16.32 -0.21
C SER A 55 -7.74 15.57 0.85
N LYS A 56 -7.43 14.31 1.12
CA LYS A 56 -8.23 13.39 1.95
C LYS A 56 -7.43 12.69 3.06
N THR A 57 -6.32 13.28 3.50
CA THR A 57 -5.50 12.71 4.57
C THR A 57 -6.32 12.44 5.83
N LEU A 58 -6.27 11.20 6.32
CA LEU A 58 -6.87 10.79 7.58
C LEU A 58 -5.86 10.94 8.73
N ALA A 59 -6.35 11.25 9.92
CA ALA A 59 -5.55 11.12 11.13
C ALA A 59 -5.18 9.64 11.34
N THR A 60 -3.90 9.37 11.61
CA THR A 60 -3.40 8.02 11.80
C THR A 60 -2.28 7.98 12.84
N SER A 61 -2.22 6.90 13.59
CA SER A 61 -1.13 6.58 14.49
C SER A 61 -0.06 5.69 13.84
N SER A 62 -0.23 5.32 12.57
CA SER A 62 0.73 4.47 11.87
C SER A 62 2.03 5.21 11.61
N PHE A 63 3.15 4.68 12.11
CA PHE A 63 4.48 5.20 11.85
C PHE A 63 4.90 5.06 10.38
N MET A 64 4.26 4.16 9.62
CA MET A 64 4.53 3.96 8.20
C MET A 64 3.84 5.00 7.30
N ALA A 65 2.79 5.68 7.76
CA ALA A 65 2.02 6.61 6.94
C ALA A 65 2.85 7.78 6.39
N PRO A 66 3.70 8.47 7.18
CA PRO A 66 4.57 9.52 6.65
C PRO A 66 5.55 8.98 5.60
N LYS A 67 6.06 7.76 5.79
CA LYS A 67 6.98 7.11 4.86
C LYS A 67 6.28 6.72 3.55
N ALA A 68 5.05 6.24 3.62
CA ALA A 68 4.23 5.95 2.44
C ALA A 68 3.97 7.23 1.61
N MET A 69 3.68 8.35 2.26
CA MET A 69 3.51 9.66 1.59
C MET A 69 4.80 10.16 0.95
N GLU A 70 5.93 10.05 1.64
CA GLU A 70 7.25 10.41 1.10
C GLU A 70 7.59 9.60 -0.15
N ILE A 71 7.40 8.28 -0.09
CA ILE A 71 7.68 7.37 -1.21
C ILE A 71 6.72 7.63 -2.37
N LEU A 72 5.42 7.80 -2.11
CA LEU A 72 4.45 8.15 -3.16
C LEU A 72 4.83 9.45 -3.87
N ASN A 73 5.24 10.48 -3.12
CA ASN A 73 5.71 11.74 -3.70
C ASN A 73 6.94 11.55 -4.60
N MET A 74 7.84 10.64 -4.20
CA MET A 74 9.07 10.34 -4.96
C MET A 74 8.76 9.64 -6.28
N VAL A 75 7.79 8.71 -6.30
CA VAL A 75 7.53 7.84 -7.46
C VAL A 75 6.40 8.30 -8.36
N LYS A 76 5.57 9.25 -7.95
CA LYS A 76 4.35 9.68 -8.66
C LYS A 76 4.58 10.17 -10.09
N ASP A 77 5.76 10.72 -10.37
CA ASP A 77 6.16 11.21 -11.68
C ASP A 77 7.23 10.32 -12.35
N SER A 78 7.49 9.14 -11.78
CA SER A 78 8.47 8.18 -12.29
C SER A 78 7.95 7.51 -13.56
N LYS A 79 8.78 7.42 -14.59
CA LYS A 79 8.47 6.70 -15.83
C LYS A 79 8.19 5.22 -15.55
N ARG A 80 8.92 4.59 -14.62
CA ARG A 80 8.74 3.19 -14.24
C ARG A 80 7.33 2.88 -13.81
N TYR A 81 6.70 3.77 -13.04
CA TYR A 81 5.39 3.53 -12.45
C TYR A 81 4.26 4.34 -13.10
N ALA A 82 4.52 4.96 -14.27
CA ALA A 82 3.54 5.82 -14.95
C ALA A 82 2.25 5.06 -15.35
N GLU A 83 2.39 3.78 -15.72
CA GLU A 83 1.29 2.95 -16.20
C GLU A 83 0.60 2.12 -15.11
N ILE A 84 1.08 2.17 -13.87
CA ILE A 84 0.40 1.44 -12.80
C ILE A 84 -0.80 2.20 -12.26
N THR A 85 -1.81 1.44 -11.82
CA THR A 85 -2.97 1.97 -11.10
C THR A 85 -3.17 1.26 -9.78
N ILE A 86 -3.62 2.02 -8.78
CA ILE A 86 -4.04 1.50 -7.48
C ILE A 86 -5.56 1.59 -7.43
N SER A 87 -6.23 0.47 -7.16
CA SER A 87 -7.69 0.39 -7.03
C SER A 87 -8.10 -0.41 -5.80
N ASP A 88 -9.39 -0.41 -5.52
CA ASP A 88 -9.99 -1.18 -4.42
C ASP A 88 -9.23 -1.00 -3.11
N PHE A 89 -8.79 0.23 -2.86
CA PHE A 89 -8.06 0.59 -1.66
C PHE A 89 -9.02 0.54 -0.47
N THR A 90 -8.76 -0.38 0.43
CA THR A 90 -9.53 -0.58 1.66
C THR A 90 -8.71 -0.17 2.86
N ASN A 91 -9.26 0.68 3.71
CA ASN A 91 -8.63 1.13 4.93
C ASN A 91 -9.70 1.20 6.03
N ILE A 92 -9.81 0.14 6.80
CA ILE A 92 -10.77 0.00 7.89
C ILE A 92 -10.02 0.02 9.21
N LYS A 93 -10.39 0.91 10.10
CA LYS A 93 -9.89 0.96 11.46
C LYS A 93 -11.02 1.40 12.39
N ASN A 94 -11.39 0.52 13.30
CA ASN A 94 -12.34 0.78 14.37
C ASN A 94 -11.86 0.09 15.67
N GLU A 95 -12.72 -0.01 16.67
CA GLU A 95 -12.37 -0.61 17.97
C GLU A 95 -12.12 -2.13 17.91
N GLU A 96 -12.60 -2.81 16.87
CA GLU A 96 -12.55 -4.26 16.73
C GLU A 96 -11.59 -4.75 15.63
N VAL A 97 -11.41 -3.94 14.58
CA VAL A 97 -10.74 -4.36 13.33
C VAL A 97 -9.78 -3.30 12.82
N GLN A 98 -8.62 -3.79 12.43
CA GLN A 98 -7.69 -3.06 11.59
C GLN A 98 -7.42 -3.87 10.32
N PHE A 99 -7.90 -3.38 9.17
CA PHE A 99 -7.70 -4.02 7.88
C PHE A 99 -7.34 -2.99 6.82
N GLY A 100 -6.37 -3.32 6.00
CA GLY A 100 -6.01 -2.52 4.84
C GLY A 100 -5.55 -3.42 3.70
N ALA A 101 -6.00 -3.10 2.50
CA ALA A 101 -5.59 -3.78 1.28
C ALA A 101 -5.73 -2.85 0.07
N CYS A 102 -4.99 -3.12 -0.98
CA CYS A 102 -5.20 -2.48 -2.28
C CYS A 102 -4.81 -3.43 -3.41
N ILE A 103 -5.31 -3.14 -4.59
CA ILE A 103 -4.95 -3.81 -5.83
C ILE A 103 -4.06 -2.89 -6.65
N ILE A 104 -2.89 -3.38 -7.00
CA ILE A 104 -1.97 -2.73 -7.93
C ILE A 104 -2.11 -3.44 -9.27
N LYS A 105 -2.40 -2.70 -10.32
CA LYS A 105 -2.45 -3.21 -11.69
C LYS A 105 -1.30 -2.62 -12.48
N THR A 106 -0.56 -3.49 -13.14
CA THR A 106 0.38 -3.17 -14.22
C THR A 106 -0.25 -3.55 -15.55
N GLU A 107 0.47 -3.40 -16.64
CA GLU A 107 0.02 -3.88 -17.96
C GLU A 107 -0.20 -5.40 -17.98
N THR A 108 0.61 -6.16 -17.25
CA THR A 108 0.65 -7.62 -17.32
C THR A 108 0.25 -8.32 -16.02
N GLU A 109 0.22 -7.61 -14.91
CA GLU A 109 0.05 -8.22 -13.58
C GLU A 109 -0.99 -7.50 -12.74
N LYS A 110 -1.56 -8.26 -11.81
CA LYS A 110 -2.46 -7.77 -10.77
C LYS A 110 -1.94 -8.26 -9.42
N ILE A 111 -1.47 -7.34 -8.60
CA ILE A 111 -0.87 -7.61 -7.30
C ILE A 111 -1.85 -7.16 -6.21
N ILE A 112 -2.09 -8.01 -5.22
CA ILE A 112 -2.88 -7.65 -4.04
C ILE A 112 -1.90 -7.39 -2.90
N SER A 113 -1.96 -6.20 -2.33
CA SER A 113 -1.12 -5.80 -1.21
C SER A 113 -1.97 -5.67 0.05
N PHE A 114 -1.53 -6.29 1.14
CA PHE A 114 -2.18 -6.23 2.44
C PHE A 114 -1.36 -5.42 3.42
N LYS A 115 -2.06 -4.63 4.24
CA LYS A 115 -1.46 -3.88 5.34
C LYS A 115 -1.17 -4.84 6.50
N GLY A 116 0.08 -4.83 6.98
CA GLY A 116 0.45 -5.52 8.20
C GLY A 116 0.02 -4.76 9.46
N THR A 117 0.28 -5.37 10.61
CA THR A 117 0.02 -4.78 11.94
C THR A 117 0.81 -3.47 12.11
N ASP A 118 0.16 -2.41 12.56
CA ASP A 118 0.77 -1.09 12.73
C ASP A 118 1.29 -0.82 14.16
N GLY A 119 1.42 -1.84 15.00
CA GLY A 119 1.85 -1.71 16.41
C GLY A 119 0.76 -1.20 17.35
N SER A 120 -0.48 -0.99 16.87
CA SER A 120 -1.62 -0.63 17.72
C SER A 120 -2.08 -1.80 18.57
N LEU A 121 -2.77 -1.51 19.70
CA LEU A 121 -3.37 -2.53 20.55
C LEU A 121 -4.34 -3.43 19.75
N ILE A 122 -5.10 -2.85 18.84
CA ILE A 122 -6.06 -3.57 17.99
C ILE A 122 -5.33 -4.57 17.09
N GLY A 123 -4.20 -4.17 16.46
CA GLY A 123 -3.38 -5.06 15.66
C GLY A 123 -2.80 -6.22 16.48
N TRP A 124 -2.38 -5.97 17.70
CA TRP A 124 -1.94 -7.02 18.63
C TRP A 124 -3.07 -7.98 19.01
N LEU A 125 -4.27 -7.47 19.29
CA LEU A 125 -5.45 -8.30 19.58
C LEU A 125 -5.82 -9.21 18.41
N GLU A 126 -5.72 -8.75 17.17
CA GLU A 126 -5.92 -9.57 15.98
C GLU A 126 -4.90 -10.72 15.91
N ASN A 127 -3.62 -10.45 16.20
CA ASN A 127 -2.61 -11.49 16.27
C ASN A 127 -2.90 -12.52 17.36
N PHE A 128 -3.39 -12.11 18.53
CA PHE A 128 -3.81 -13.04 19.58
C PHE A 128 -5.04 -13.86 19.20
N ARG A 129 -6.01 -13.28 18.47
CA ARG A 129 -7.19 -14.01 17.98
C ARG A 129 -6.81 -15.19 17.08
N LEU A 130 -5.75 -15.07 16.28
CA LEU A 130 -5.23 -16.18 15.46
C LEU A 130 -4.89 -17.44 16.27
N ALA A 131 -4.63 -17.33 17.57
CA ALA A 131 -4.32 -18.47 18.43
C ALA A 131 -5.55 -19.35 18.74
N TYR A 132 -6.77 -18.82 18.62
CA TYR A 132 -8.01 -19.51 18.98
C TYR A 132 -9.18 -19.33 18.01
N GLU A 133 -9.07 -18.43 17.02
CA GLU A 133 -10.11 -18.17 16.02
C GLU A 133 -9.52 -18.29 14.62
N TYR A 134 -10.10 -19.16 13.79
CA TYR A 134 -9.72 -19.28 12.38
C TYR A 134 -10.95 -19.62 11.51
N PRO A 135 -11.18 -18.88 10.42
CA PRO A 135 -10.55 -17.61 10.08
C PRO A 135 -11.03 -16.48 11.01
N THR A 136 -10.13 -15.54 11.34
CA THR A 136 -10.52 -14.33 12.09
C THR A 136 -11.44 -13.45 11.23
N TYR A 137 -12.10 -12.47 11.83
CA TYR A 137 -12.93 -11.53 11.09
C TYR A 137 -12.14 -10.77 10.00
N THR A 138 -10.93 -10.35 10.34
CA THR A 138 -10.03 -9.66 9.40
C THR A 138 -9.65 -10.55 8.20
N GLN A 139 -9.40 -11.84 8.44
CA GLN A 139 -9.15 -12.81 7.37
C GLN A 139 -10.36 -12.99 6.46
N LYS A 140 -11.58 -12.99 7.02
CA LYS A 140 -12.82 -13.06 6.23
C LYS A 140 -13.02 -11.85 5.31
N LEU A 141 -12.49 -10.67 5.68
CA LEU A 141 -12.53 -9.48 4.84
C LEU A 141 -11.58 -9.56 3.63
N ALA A 142 -10.58 -10.46 3.67
CA ALA A 142 -9.59 -10.63 2.61
C ALA A 142 -10.01 -11.62 1.52
N ILE A 143 -11.13 -12.33 1.70
CA ILE A 143 -11.69 -13.30 0.76
C ILE A 143 -12.75 -12.64 -0.12
#